data_3f31476a6d28d360ceeccc0f452551c1
#
_entry.id   3f31476a6d28d360ceeccc0f452551c1
#
_cell.length_a   1.000
_cell.length_b   1.000
_cell.length_c   1.000
_cell.angle_alpha   90.00
_cell.angle_beta   90.00
_cell.angle_gamma   90.00
#
_symmetry.space_group_name_H-M   'P 1'
#
loop_
_entity.id
_entity.type
_entity.pdbx_description
1 polymer ?
#
loop_
_entity_poly.entity_id
_entity_poly.type
_entity_poly.pdbx_seq_one_letter_code
_entity_poly.pdbx_strand_id
1 'polypeptide(L)'
;MKKIILLLALGFLCQPLYPQRTEYPQIGAQVFIEPGQTDKQIDGFFRILAQHGFETARIRMFGAHMLRPDGSWDFTLYDKAFDAAGKHGVKLFATLFPPTDELGDVDGII
;
A
#
# COMPACT_ATOMS: atom_id res chain seq x y z
N MET A 1 22.65 44.36 -21.39
CA MET A 1 22.77 43.52 -20.20
C MET A 1 21.47 43.44 -19.41
N LYS A 2 20.82 44.55 -19.09
CA LYS A 2 19.53 44.51 -18.34
C LYS A 2 18.38 43.78 -19.04
N LYS A 3 18.31 43.77 -20.37
CA LYS A 3 17.28 43.11 -21.15
C LYS A 3 17.42 41.58 -21.14
N ILE A 4 18.62 41.06 -21.06
CA ILE A 4 18.90 39.62 -21.02
C ILE A 4 18.50 39.03 -19.66
N ILE A 5 18.75 39.77 -18.59
CA ILE A 5 18.39 39.37 -17.21
C ILE A 5 16.87 39.32 -17.05
N LEU A 6 16.15 40.26 -17.69
CA LEU A 6 14.67 40.30 -17.68
C LEU A 6 14.07 39.13 -18.42
N LEU A 7 14.64 38.72 -19.55
CA LEU A 7 14.22 37.55 -20.32
C LEU A 7 14.44 36.24 -19.56
N LEU A 8 15.54 36.13 -18.84
CA LEU A 8 15.85 35.00 -17.99
C LEU A 8 14.86 34.88 -16.80
N ALA A 9 14.53 36.03 -16.19
CA ALA A 9 13.55 36.08 -15.10
C ALA A 9 12.13 35.70 -15.58
N LEU A 10 11.75 36.15 -16.78
CA LEU A 10 10.47 35.76 -17.41
C LEU A 10 10.42 34.29 -17.80
N GLY A 11 11.52 33.72 -18.26
CA GLY A 11 11.64 32.29 -18.55
C GLY A 11 11.52 31.44 -17.29
N PHE A 12 12.02 31.95 -16.17
CA PHE A 12 11.89 31.26 -14.87
C PHE A 12 10.45 31.32 -14.33
N LEU A 13 9.74 32.42 -14.55
CA LEU A 13 8.35 32.61 -14.14
C LEU A 13 7.37 31.82 -15.01
N CYS A 14 7.76 31.50 -16.24
CA CYS A 14 6.95 30.69 -17.17
C CYS A 14 7.17 29.18 -17.02
N GLN A 15 8.03 28.75 -16.11
CA GLN A 15 8.10 27.32 -15.79
C GLN A 15 6.78 26.88 -15.16
N PRO A 16 6.20 25.76 -15.67
CA PRO A 16 4.94 25.31 -15.14
C PRO A 16 5.07 25.05 -13.65
N LEU A 17 4.33 25.80 -12.88
CA LEU A 17 4.17 25.59 -11.43
C LEU A 17 3.35 24.34 -11.10
N TYR A 18 3.01 23.56 -12.12
CA TYR A 18 2.35 22.28 -11.91
C TYR A 18 3.35 21.30 -11.36
N PRO A 19 3.03 20.61 -10.26
CA PRO A 19 3.76 19.40 -9.97
C PRO A 19 3.67 18.56 -11.24
N GLN A 20 4.78 18.34 -11.89
CA GLN A 20 4.85 17.37 -12.96
C GLN A 20 4.49 16.03 -12.33
N ARG A 21 3.22 15.75 -12.30
CA ARG A 21 2.78 14.38 -12.16
C ARG A 21 3.37 13.70 -13.37
N THR A 22 4.36 12.88 -13.13
CA THR A 22 4.62 11.79 -14.05
C THR A 22 3.28 11.09 -14.16
N GLU A 23 2.59 11.31 -15.26
CA GLU A 23 1.23 10.83 -15.51
C GLU A 23 1.20 9.32 -15.73
N TYR A 24 2.14 8.60 -15.15
CA TYR A 24 2.10 7.15 -15.18
C TYR A 24 1.12 6.68 -14.11
N PRO A 25 0.12 5.87 -14.50
CA PRO A 25 -0.75 5.26 -13.51
C PRO A 25 0.11 4.47 -12.52
N GLN A 26 -0.15 4.64 -11.25
CA GLN A 26 0.49 3.83 -10.23
C GLN A 26 0.09 2.38 -10.43
N ILE A 27 1.07 1.52 -10.59
CA ILE A 27 0.83 0.09 -10.74
C ILE A 27 0.91 -0.54 -9.37
N GLY A 28 -0.15 -1.22 -8.98
CA GLY A 28 -0.23 -1.99 -7.76
C GLY A 28 -0.32 -3.48 -8.05
N ALA A 29 -0.04 -4.27 -7.05
CA ALA A 29 -0.19 -5.71 -7.09
C ALA A 29 -0.94 -6.20 -5.85
N GLN A 30 -1.60 -7.34 -5.97
CA GLN A 30 -2.18 -8.00 -4.81
C GLN A 30 -1.17 -8.97 -4.22
N VAL A 31 -0.99 -8.89 -2.90
CA VAL A 31 -0.14 -9.79 -2.14
C VAL A 31 -1.02 -10.61 -1.21
N PHE A 32 -0.81 -11.91 -1.21
CA PHE A 32 -1.53 -12.82 -0.32
C PHE A 32 -0.70 -13.03 0.94
N ILE A 33 -1.22 -12.56 2.05
CA ILE A 33 -0.63 -12.76 3.38
C ILE A 33 -1.41 -13.87 4.06
N GLU A 34 -0.73 -14.97 4.31
CA GLU A 34 -1.34 -16.20 4.80
C GLU A 34 -0.67 -16.65 6.10
N PRO A 35 -1.43 -17.26 7.03
CA PRO A 35 -0.84 -17.88 8.21
C PRO A 35 0.22 -18.92 7.83
N GLY A 36 1.30 -18.97 8.59
CA GLY A 36 2.40 -19.92 8.36
C GLY A 36 3.49 -19.40 7.43
N GLN A 37 3.31 -18.27 6.79
CA GLN A 37 4.38 -17.62 6.03
C GLN A 37 5.47 -17.11 6.97
N THR A 38 6.73 -17.30 6.55
CA THR A 38 7.87 -16.81 7.32
C THR A 38 8.06 -15.30 7.13
N ASP A 39 8.75 -14.66 8.08
CA ASP A 39 9.10 -13.24 7.96
C ASP A 39 9.88 -12.95 6.69
N LYS A 40 10.77 -13.87 6.32
CA LYS A 40 11.56 -13.78 5.09
C LYS A 40 10.69 -13.83 3.83
N GLN A 41 9.66 -14.68 3.82
CA GLN A 41 8.73 -14.75 2.69
C GLN A 41 7.92 -13.46 2.56
N ILE A 42 7.39 -12.96 3.66
CA ILE A 42 6.62 -11.71 3.67
C ILE A 42 7.50 -10.52 3.25
N ASP A 43 8.69 -10.40 3.81
CA ASP A 43 9.66 -9.39 3.39
C ASP A 43 9.98 -9.48 1.90
N GLY A 44 10.17 -10.71 1.41
CA GLY A 44 10.47 -10.99 0.01
C GLY A 44 9.39 -10.51 -0.96
N PHE A 45 8.11 -10.63 -0.61
CA PHE A 45 7.02 -10.15 -1.45
C PHE A 45 7.13 -8.65 -1.72
N PHE A 46 7.31 -7.86 -0.68
CA PHE A 46 7.40 -6.41 -0.79
C PHE A 46 8.73 -5.95 -1.40
N ARG A 47 9.80 -6.65 -1.11
CA ARG A 47 11.10 -6.41 -1.75
C ARG A 47 11.02 -6.58 -3.26
N ILE A 48 10.42 -7.65 -3.72
CA ILE A 48 10.25 -7.92 -5.15
C ILE A 48 9.38 -6.85 -5.81
N LEU A 49 8.29 -6.47 -5.18
CA LEU A 49 7.43 -5.39 -5.69
C LEU A 49 8.22 -4.08 -5.84
N ALA A 50 8.95 -3.70 -4.82
CA ALA A 50 9.75 -2.48 -4.85
C ALA A 50 10.82 -2.52 -5.95
N GLN A 51 11.49 -3.65 -6.11
CA GLN A 51 12.51 -3.85 -7.15
C GLN A 51 11.95 -3.72 -8.57
N HIS A 52 10.68 -4.05 -8.77
CA HIS A 52 10.02 -3.98 -10.07
C HIS A 52 9.20 -2.69 -10.27
N GLY A 53 9.35 -1.71 -9.38
CA GLY A 53 8.70 -0.41 -9.52
C GLY A 53 7.23 -0.37 -9.12
N PHE A 54 6.73 -1.37 -8.42
CA PHE A 54 5.39 -1.33 -7.84
C PHE A 54 5.38 -0.46 -6.61
N GLU A 55 4.54 0.58 -6.62
CA GLU A 55 4.46 1.53 -5.51
C GLU A 55 3.41 1.18 -4.48
N THR A 56 2.42 0.38 -4.89
CA THR A 56 1.28 0.01 -4.06
C THR A 56 1.05 -1.49 -4.07
N ALA A 57 0.58 -2.00 -2.95
CA ALA A 57 0.13 -3.38 -2.83
C ALA A 57 -1.21 -3.42 -2.10
N ARG A 58 -2.06 -4.35 -2.47
CA ARG A 58 -3.30 -4.65 -1.78
C ARG A 58 -3.15 -5.97 -1.04
N ILE A 59 -3.52 -5.98 0.22
CA ILE A 59 -3.66 -7.20 1.01
C ILE A 59 -5.09 -7.38 1.48
N ARG A 60 -5.47 -8.62 1.72
CA ARG A 60 -6.72 -8.96 2.39
C ARG A 60 -6.41 -9.32 3.83
N MET A 61 -7.07 -8.64 4.75
CA MET A 61 -6.97 -8.93 6.17
C MET A 61 -8.21 -9.69 6.60
N PHE A 62 -8.05 -10.99 6.83
CA PHE A 62 -9.16 -11.83 7.25
C PHE A 62 -9.30 -11.82 8.77
N GLY A 63 -10.47 -11.47 9.25
CA GLY A 63 -10.79 -11.51 10.67
C GLY A 63 -10.56 -12.90 11.28
N ALA A 64 -10.84 -13.96 10.51
CA ALA A 64 -10.58 -15.33 10.92
C ALA A 64 -9.11 -15.63 11.24
N HIS A 65 -8.17 -14.89 10.64
CA HIS A 65 -6.73 -15.03 10.92
C HIS A 65 -6.27 -14.18 12.10
N MET A 66 -7.11 -13.28 12.58
CA MET A 66 -6.80 -12.34 13.65
C MET A 66 -7.54 -12.63 14.94
N LEU A 67 -8.76 -13.09 14.86
CA LEU A 67 -9.59 -13.37 16.01
C LEU A 67 -9.21 -14.71 16.65
N ARG A 68 -8.84 -14.67 17.92
CA ARG A 68 -8.54 -15.87 18.71
C ARG A 68 -9.80 -16.46 19.32
N PRO A 69 -9.78 -17.77 19.68
CA PRO A 69 -10.94 -18.41 20.31
C PRO A 69 -11.39 -17.76 21.63
N ASP A 70 -10.50 -17.07 22.33
CA ASP A 70 -10.80 -16.35 23.57
C ASP A 70 -11.43 -14.96 23.36
N GLY A 71 -11.65 -14.57 22.10
CA GLY A 71 -12.21 -13.28 21.71
C GLY A 71 -11.18 -12.16 21.58
N SER A 72 -9.90 -12.41 21.85
CA SER A 72 -8.83 -11.43 21.65
C SER A 72 -8.40 -11.37 20.19
N TRP A 73 -7.82 -10.23 19.81
CA TRP A 73 -7.31 -10.00 18.46
C TRP A 73 -5.81 -10.12 18.42
N ASP A 74 -5.30 -10.84 17.43
CA ASP A 74 -3.87 -10.99 17.15
C ASP A 74 -3.57 -10.42 15.76
N PHE A 75 -2.88 -9.28 15.75
CA PHE A 75 -2.50 -8.60 14.51
C PHE A 75 -1.08 -8.96 14.03
N THR A 76 -0.41 -9.89 14.68
CA THR A 76 1.01 -10.19 14.43
C THR A 76 1.30 -10.50 12.96
N LEU A 77 0.46 -11.31 12.32
CA LEU A 77 0.64 -11.67 10.91
C LEU A 77 0.63 -10.44 10.01
N TYR A 78 -0.35 -9.57 10.18
CA TYR A 78 -0.52 -8.39 9.33
C TYR A 78 0.44 -7.26 9.72
N ASP A 79 0.84 -7.17 10.98
CA ASP A 79 1.90 -6.25 11.40
C ASP A 79 3.20 -6.52 10.64
N LYS A 80 3.54 -7.78 10.43
CA LYS A 80 4.69 -8.18 9.62
C LYS A 80 4.57 -7.67 8.18
N ALA A 81 3.38 -7.73 7.60
CA ALA A 81 3.14 -7.23 6.25
C ALA A 81 3.29 -5.71 6.18
N PHE A 82 2.72 -4.98 7.14
CA PHE A 82 2.85 -3.52 7.20
C PHE A 82 4.30 -3.09 7.42
N ASP A 83 5.03 -3.76 8.30
CA ASP A 83 6.44 -3.48 8.56
C ASP A 83 7.30 -3.72 7.31
N ALA A 84 7.08 -4.84 6.63
CA ALA A 84 7.79 -5.18 5.41
C ALA A 84 7.48 -4.18 4.28
N ALA A 85 6.23 -3.83 4.09
CA ALA A 85 5.82 -2.84 3.10
C ALA A 85 6.48 -1.48 3.39
N GLY A 86 6.45 -1.03 4.63
CA GLY A 86 7.08 0.22 5.05
C GLY A 86 8.60 0.21 4.85
N LYS A 87 9.25 -0.90 5.16
CA LYS A 87 10.69 -1.09 4.96
C LYS A 87 11.10 -0.92 3.49
N HIS A 88 10.28 -1.42 2.57
CA HIS A 88 10.56 -1.37 1.14
C HIS A 88 9.88 -0.19 0.41
N GLY A 89 9.21 0.69 1.15
CA GLY A 89 8.58 1.88 0.57
C GLY A 89 7.33 1.59 -0.26
N VAL A 90 6.67 0.47 -0.04
CA VAL A 90 5.43 0.09 -0.71
C VAL A 90 4.24 0.55 0.12
N LYS A 91 3.33 1.30 -0.49
CA LYS A 91 2.07 1.70 0.14
C LYS A 91 1.11 0.52 0.17
N LEU A 92 0.48 0.31 1.31
CA LEU A 92 -0.37 -0.84 1.53
C LEU A 92 -1.84 -0.44 1.60
N PHE A 93 -2.65 -1.08 0.75
CA PHE A 93 -4.10 -1.05 0.84
C PHE A 93 -4.59 -2.32 1.54
N ALA A 94 -5.21 -2.17 2.68
CA ALA A 94 -5.78 -3.29 3.42
C ALA A 94 -7.29 -3.34 3.23
N THR A 95 -7.78 -4.45 2.74
CA THR A 95 -9.22 -4.74 2.71
C THR A 95 -9.55 -5.66 3.88
N LEU A 96 -10.46 -5.20 4.74
CA LEU A 96 -10.87 -5.95 5.92
C LEU A 96 -12.01 -6.89 5.56
N PHE A 97 -11.84 -8.15 5.93
CA PHE A 97 -12.87 -9.17 5.86
C PHE A 97 -13.19 -9.61 7.29
N PRO A 98 -14.35 -9.25 7.84
CA PRO A 98 -14.70 -9.67 9.19
C PRO A 98 -14.85 -11.19 9.25
N PRO A 99 -14.77 -11.80 10.45
CA PRO A 99 -15.06 -13.21 10.63
C PRO A 99 -16.47 -13.51 10.12
N THR A 100 -16.64 -14.66 9.51
CA THR A 100 -17.92 -15.04 8.90
C THR A 100 -19.09 -15.05 9.89
N ASP A 101 -18.79 -15.31 11.16
CA ASP A 101 -19.80 -15.36 12.23
C ASP A 101 -20.30 -13.96 12.63
N GLU A 102 -19.55 -12.90 12.30
CA GLU A 102 -19.94 -11.51 12.60
C GLU A 102 -20.67 -10.84 11.43
N LEU A 103 -20.62 -11.43 10.24
CA LEU A 103 -21.32 -10.88 9.09
C LEU A 103 -22.85 -10.99 9.24
N GLY A 104 -23.30 -11.71 10.26
CA GLY A 104 -24.72 -11.91 10.46
C GLY A 104 -25.38 -12.35 9.17
N ASP A 105 -26.60 -12.13 9.06
CA ASP A 105 -27.39 -12.41 7.86
C ASP A 105 -26.85 -11.62 6.67
N VAL A 106 -26.10 -12.27 5.79
CA VAL A 106 -25.58 -11.66 4.55
C VAL A 106 -26.72 -11.14 3.68
N ASP A 107 -27.90 -11.71 3.83
CA ASP A 107 -29.09 -11.28 3.13
C ASP A 107 -29.54 -9.88 3.53
N GLY A 108 -29.07 -9.35 4.67
CA GLY A 108 -29.33 -7.98 5.10
C GLY A 108 -28.39 -6.93 4.51
N ILE A 109 -27.33 -7.33 3.81
CA ILE A 109 -26.32 -6.42 3.25
C ILE A 109 -26.51 -6.20 1.74
N ILE A 110 -27.30 -7.00 1.11
CA ILE A 110 -27.64 -6.88 -0.32
C ILE A 110 -29.02 -6.15 -0.43
#